data_adb6b99f04e80c0014a379687c92010b
#
_entry.id   adb6b99f04e80c0014a379687c92010b
#
_cell.length_a   1.000
_cell.length_b   1.000
_cell.length_c   1.000
_cell.angle_alpha   90.00
_cell.angle_beta   90.00
_cell.angle_gamma   90.00
#
_symmetry.space_group_name_H-M   'P 1'
#
loop_
_entity.id
_entity.type
_entity.pdbx_description
1 polymer ?
#
loop_
_entity_poly.entity_id
_entity_poly.type
_entity_poly.pdbx_seq_one_letter_code
_entity_poly.pdbx_strand_id
1 'polypeptide(L)'
;DMSLLDSAYYAAVSLTTVGYGDIVPVSPQARFINLVLITPARLIFLVLLVGATLSVLTDKARRTFQIQNWRKQLRNHTVVIGYGTKGAGAVAALLADDVPSSQIVVIDTNRASLAHAEHHGLVTIFGSGTKQDVLKIAGVEHASSIVVTPSTDDTAVLCCLSVRELAPKAKIVASVRESENRHLLRQSGADSVVTSAETAGRLLGLATVTPTVVEMMEDLLSPNEGFSVAERAVREFEVGSNPRHLADIVLAVLRNNELHRVDTADASALKPGDRLLYIKHEMEQPIEVMDDDDED
;
A
#
# COMPACT_ATOMS: atom_id res chain seq x y z
N ASP A 1 52.37 17.48 -37.29
CA ASP A 1 50.91 17.24 -37.39
C ASP A 1 50.62 15.92 -36.69
N MET A 2 49.84 15.97 -35.64
CA MET A 2 49.33 14.77 -34.96
C MET A 2 48.24 14.10 -35.80
N SER A 3 48.28 12.78 -35.91
CA SER A 3 47.18 12.05 -36.53
C SER A 3 45.90 12.17 -35.71
N LEU A 4 44.74 11.92 -36.32
CA LEU A 4 43.46 11.93 -35.60
C LEU A 4 43.42 10.82 -34.54
N LEU A 5 44.11 9.70 -34.81
CA LEU A 5 44.23 8.58 -33.86
C LEU A 5 45.07 8.96 -32.65
N ASP A 6 46.19 9.64 -32.83
CA ASP A 6 47.06 10.10 -31.76
C ASP A 6 46.36 11.15 -30.88
N SER A 7 45.56 12.02 -31.52
CA SER A 7 44.74 13.01 -30.79
C SER A 7 43.67 12.38 -29.93
N ALA A 8 42.96 11.37 -30.44
CA ALA A 8 41.95 10.59 -29.70
C ALA A 8 42.60 9.78 -28.58
N TYR A 9 43.73 9.14 -28.83
CA TYR A 9 44.51 8.43 -27.84
C TYR A 9 44.97 9.35 -26.71
N TYR A 10 45.55 10.51 -27.04
CA TYR A 10 45.97 11.50 -26.06
C TYR A 10 44.80 12.00 -25.21
N ALA A 11 43.66 12.28 -25.83
CA ALA A 11 42.49 12.72 -25.11
C ALA A 11 41.96 11.63 -24.13
N ALA A 12 41.91 10.38 -24.58
CA ALA A 12 41.46 9.26 -23.75
C ALA A 12 42.40 9.02 -22.58
N VAL A 13 43.72 8.95 -22.81
CA VAL A 13 44.74 8.72 -21.77
C VAL A 13 44.83 9.89 -20.79
N SER A 14 44.61 11.12 -21.27
CA SER A 14 44.57 12.32 -20.41
C SER A 14 43.32 12.40 -19.58
N LEU A 15 42.12 12.15 -20.14
CA LEU A 15 40.84 12.18 -19.42
C LEU A 15 40.74 11.09 -18.36
N THR A 16 41.24 9.89 -18.66
CA THR A 16 41.26 8.75 -17.72
C THR A 16 42.33 8.87 -16.64
N THR A 17 43.14 9.92 -16.67
CA THR A 17 44.24 10.20 -15.74
C THR A 17 45.39 9.19 -15.73
N VAL A 18 45.51 8.33 -16.78
CA VAL A 18 46.60 7.34 -16.92
C VAL A 18 47.92 8.05 -17.23
N GLY A 19 47.95 8.92 -18.24
CA GLY A 19 49.09 9.80 -18.57
C GLY A 19 50.41 9.08 -18.83
N TYR A 20 50.48 8.17 -19.79
CA TYR A 20 51.72 7.44 -20.13
C TYR A 20 52.90 8.34 -20.46
N GLY A 21 52.66 9.58 -20.91
CA GLY A 21 53.71 10.55 -21.21
C GLY A 21 54.41 10.33 -22.57
N ASP A 22 53.93 9.43 -23.38
CA ASP A 22 54.38 9.09 -24.71
C ASP A 22 54.02 10.17 -25.76
N ILE A 23 52.81 10.75 -25.59
CA ILE A 23 52.35 11.91 -26.35
C ILE A 23 52.12 13.07 -25.38
N VAL A 24 52.88 14.16 -25.52
CA VAL A 24 52.78 15.34 -24.64
C VAL A 24 52.81 16.64 -25.44
N PRO A 25 52.15 17.72 -24.99
CA PRO A 25 52.21 19.02 -25.62
C PRO A 25 53.61 19.64 -25.47
N VAL A 26 54.29 19.90 -26.58
CA VAL A 26 55.69 20.44 -26.60
C VAL A 26 55.68 21.94 -26.76
N SER A 27 54.80 22.53 -27.59
CA SER A 27 54.75 23.97 -27.80
C SER A 27 54.13 24.73 -26.64
N PRO A 28 54.52 25.99 -26.36
CA PRO A 28 53.93 26.80 -25.30
C PRO A 28 52.44 26.98 -25.45
N GLN A 29 51.94 27.11 -26.69
CA GLN A 29 50.51 27.26 -27.00
C GLN A 29 49.73 25.98 -26.68
N ALA A 30 50.28 24.81 -27.06
CA ALA A 30 49.66 23.53 -26.76
C ALA A 30 49.63 23.25 -25.26
N ARG A 31 50.64 23.64 -24.48
CA ARG A 31 50.69 23.54 -23.03
C ARG A 31 49.65 24.44 -22.37
N PHE A 32 49.45 25.65 -22.91
CA PHE A 32 48.43 26.58 -22.40
C PHE A 32 47.02 26.02 -22.62
N ILE A 33 46.73 25.49 -23.83
CA ILE A 33 45.44 24.82 -24.15
C ILE A 33 45.23 23.63 -23.21
N ASN A 34 46.24 22.81 -22.98
CA ASN A 34 46.16 21.66 -22.09
C ASN A 34 45.84 22.07 -20.65
N LEU A 35 46.47 23.15 -20.15
CA LEU A 35 46.23 23.67 -18.81
C LEU A 35 44.83 24.22 -18.66
N VAL A 36 44.31 24.99 -19.64
CA VAL A 36 43.06 25.73 -19.52
C VAL A 36 41.83 24.87 -19.92
N LEU A 37 42.00 23.93 -20.85
CA LEU A 37 40.89 23.15 -21.39
C LEU A 37 40.91 21.69 -20.90
N ILE A 38 42.04 20.98 -21.12
CA ILE A 38 42.11 19.54 -20.84
C ILE A 38 42.13 19.26 -19.35
N THR A 39 42.85 20.04 -18.57
CA THR A 39 42.96 19.81 -17.11
C THR A 39 41.62 20.01 -16.39
N PRO A 40 40.83 21.10 -16.61
CA PRO A 40 39.49 21.22 -16.05
C PRO A 40 38.52 20.15 -16.56
N ALA A 41 38.56 19.82 -17.87
CA ALA A 41 37.72 18.77 -18.44
C ALA A 41 37.96 17.40 -17.77
N ARG A 42 39.22 17.07 -17.47
CA ARG A 42 39.61 15.86 -16.73
C ARG A 42 39.05 15.87 -15.30
N LEU A 43 39.14 16.99 -14.61
CA LEU A 43 38.58 17.11 -13.24
C LEU A 43 37.03 16.93 -13.25
N ILE A 44 36.35 17.57 -14.20
CA ILE A 44 34.90 17.43 -14.37
C ILE A 44 34.54 15.98 -14.67
N PHE A 45 35.26 15.33 -15.59
CA PHE A 45 35.07 13.92 -15.93
C PHE A 45 35.20 13.01 -14.68
N LEU A 46 36.25 13.23 -13.88
CA LEU A 46 36.48 12.46 -12.65
C LEU A 46 35.36 12.65 -11.63
N VAL A 47 34.91 13.90 -11.41
CA VAL A 47 33.82 14.21 -10.50
C VAL A 47 32.51 13.56 -10.96
N LEU A 48 32.22 13.60 -12.26
CA LEU A 48 31.04 12.96 -12.82
C LEU A 48 31.09 11.43 -12.69
N LEU A 49 32.25 10.83 -12.95
CA LEU A 49 32.44 9.38 -12.85
C LEU A 49 32.28 8.90 -11.40
N VAL A 50 32.94 9.58 -10.45
CA VAL A 50 32.83 9.25 -9.02
C VAL A 50 31.42 9.52 -8.51
N GLY A 51 30.80 10.65 -8.91
CA GLY A 51 29.44 11.01 -8.53
C GLY A 51 28.42 10.00 -9.02
N ALA A 52 28.50 9.56 -10.27
CA ALA A 52 27.62 8.54 -10.83
C ALA A 52 27.76 7.18 -10.09
N THR A 53 29.00 6.79 -9.76
CA THR A 53 29.27 5.55 -9.01
C THR A 53 28.73 5.62 -7.58
N LEU A 54 28.95 6.75 -6.90
CA LEU A 54 28.46 6.99 -5.53
C LEU A 54 26.94 7.05 -5.47
N SER A 55 26.26 7.65 -6.46
CA SER A 55 24.79 7.72 -6.46
C SER A 55 24.15 6.34 -6.50
N VAL A 56 24.64 5.43 -7.33
CA VAL A 56 24.15 4.04 -7.43
C VAL A 56 24.37 3.26 -6.12
N LEU A 57 25.50 3.48 -5.45
CA LEU A 57 25.81 2.82 -4.17
C LEU A 57 24.97 3.39 -3.01
N THR A 58 24.78 4.72 -3.00
CA THR A 58 24.05 5.41 -1.91
C THR A 58 22.56 5.12 -1.95
N ASP A 59 21.95 5.02 -3.14
CA ASP A 59 20.53 4.71 -3.30
C ASP A 59 20.19 3.31 -2.76
N LYS A 60 21.04 2.32 -3.03
CA LYS A 60 20.87 0.98 -2.45
C LYS A 60 21.02 0.98 -0.92
N ALA A 61 22.04 1.66 -0.41
CA ALA A 61 22.29 1.75 1.03
C ALA A 61 21.16 2.51 1.75
N ARG A 62 20.70 3.64 1.23
CA ARG A 62 19.60 4.42 1.78
C ARG A 62 18.31 3.62 1.89
N ARG A 63 17.92 2.92 0.83
CA ARG A 63 16.73 2.04 0.85
C ARG A 63 16.84 0.95 1.90
N THR A 64 18.00 0.30 2.04
CA THR A 64 18.21 -0.75 3.04
C THR A 64 18.17 -0.18 4.47
N PHE A 65 18.78 0.98 4.72
CA PHE A 65 18.75 1.63 6.04
C PHE A 65 17.35 2.18 6.40
N GLN A 66 16.62 2.74 5.45
CA GLN A 66 15.25 3.19 5.67
C GLN A 66 14.33 2.02 6.04
N ILE A 67 14.41 0.91 5.31
CA ILE A 67 13.64 -0.31 5.60
C ILE A 67 13.99 -0.87 6.99
N GLN A 68 15.26 -0.88 7.39
CA GLN A 68 15.68 -1.42 8.69
C GLN A 68 15.26 -0.54 9.87
N ASN A 69 15.37 0.77 9.76
CA ASN A 69 14.89 1.69 10.80
C ASN A 69 13.38 1.72 10.91
N TRP A 70 12.69 1.67 9.79
CA TRP A 70 11.26 1.61 9.71
C TRP A 70 10.70 0.30 10.32
N ARG A 71 11.31 -0.88 10.02
CA ARG A 71 10.97 -2.17 10.65
C ARG A 71 10.95 -2.13 12.18
N LYS A 72 11.86 -1.39 12.81
CA LYS A 72 11.93 -1.29 14.28
C LYS A 72 10.74 -0.52 14.88
N GLN A 73 10.07 0.30 14.10
CA GLN A 73 8.94 1.12 14.52
C GLN A 73 7.58 0.50 14.16
N LEU A 74 7.56 -0.49 13.25
CA LEU A 74 6.33 -1.17 12.84
C LEU A 74 5.82 -2.10 13.93
N ARG A 75 4.75 -1.67 14.57
CA ARG A 75 3.93 -2.51 15.45
C ARG A 75 2.46 -2.24 15.14
N ASN A 76 1.64 -3.28 15.14
CA ASN A 76 0.20 -3.19 14.87
C ASN A 76 -0.16 -2.65 13.47
N HIS A 77 0.72 -2.82 12.49
CA HIS A 77 0.52 -2.39 11.10
C HIS A 77 -0.28 -3.42 10.30
N THR A 78 -0.75 -3.00 9.14
CA THR A 78 -1.45 -3.86 8.18
C THR A 78 -0.54 -4.21 7.01
N VAL A 79 -0.47 -5.50 6.67
CA VAL A 79 0.28 -5.99 5.50
C VAL A 79 -0.70 -6.38 4.40
N VAL A 80 -0.52 -5.85 3.20
CA VAL A 80 -1.32 -6.21 2.02
C VAL A 80 -0.45 -6.98 1.03
N ILE A 81 -0.80 -8.24 0.80
CA ILE A 81 -0.09 -9.15 -0.11
C ILE A 81 -0.85 -9.21 -1.44
N GLY A 82 -0.27 -8.63 -2.49
CA GLY A 82 -0.88 -8.43 -3.80
C GLY A 82 -1.53 -7.05 -3.92
N TYR A 83 -0.98 -6.19 -4.79
CA TYR A 83 -1.49 -4.83 -5.04
C TYR A 83 -2.02 -4.69 -6.47
N GLY A 84 -2.88 -5.63 -6.86
CA GLY A 84 -3.75 -5.51 -8.02
C GLY A 84 -5.04 -4.76 -7.66
N THR A 85 -6.08 -4.84 -8.49
CA THR A 85 -7.38 -4.17 -8.25
C THR A 85 -7.95 -4.44 -6.86
N LYS A 86 -7.90 -5.69 -6.38
CA LYS A 86 -8.40 -6.07 -5.05
C LYS A 86 -7.59 -5.47 -3.92
N GLY A 87 -6.26 -5.54 -4.02
CA GLY A 87 -5.36 -4.99 -3.00
C GLY A 87 -5.40 -3.47 -2.93
N ALA A 88 -5.48 -2.80 -4.09
CA ALA A 88 -5.64 -1.35 -4.15
C ALA A 88 -6.98 -0.90 -3.52
N GLY A 89 -8.08 -1.60 -3.82
CA GLY A 89 -9.36 -1.33 -3.17
C GLY A 89 -9.34 -1.55 -1.66
N ALA A 90 -8.67 -2.62 -1.19
CA ALA A 90 -8.51 -2.85 0.25
C ALA A 90 -7.70 -1.74 0.93
N VAL A 91 -6.64 -1.26 0.28
CA VAL A 91 -5.85 -0.13 0.80
C VAL A 91 -6.65 1.16 0.80
N ALA A 92 -7.42 1.43 -0.25
CA ALA A 92 -8.29 2.61 -0.30
C ALA A 92 -9.29 2.63 0.86
N ALA A 93 -9.91 1.49 1.17
CA ALA A 93 -10.80 1.34 2.31
C ALA A 93 -10.09 1.55 3.66
N LEU A 94 -8.84 1.04 3.82
CA LEU A 94 -8.06 1.26 5.03
C LEU A 94 -7.67 2.73 5.23
N LEU A 95 -7.28 3.42 4.16
CA LEU A 95 -6.93 4.85 4.21
C LEU A 95 -8.14 5.70 4.56
N ALA A 96 -9.31 5.32 4.05
CA ALA A 96 -10.56 6.00 4.35
C ALA A 96 -11.05 5.76 5.80
N ASP A 97 -10.66 4.65 6.42
CA ASP A 97 -10.88 4.36 7.85
C ASP A 97 -9.75 4.93 8.73
N ASP A 98 -9.10 6.02 8.28
CA ASP A 98 -8.05 6.77 8.98
C ASP A 98 -6.80 5.94 9.36
N VAL A 99 -6.57 4.79 8.71
CA VAL A 99 -5.32 4.04 8.89
C VAL A 99 -4.18 4.80 8.21
N PRO A 100 -3.15 5.24 8.94
CA PRO A 100 -2.06 6.00 8.33
C PRO A 100 -1.34 5.21 7.24
N SER A 101 -1.04 5.84 6.10
CA SER A 101 -0.31 5.19 4.99
C SER A 101 1.03 4.58 5.43
N SER A 102 1.69 5.20 6.42
CA SER A 102 2.92 4.70 7.03
C SER A 102 2.76 3.39 7.81
N GLN A 103 1.53 3.00 8.16
CA GLN A 103 1.20 1.73 8.82
C GLN A 103 0.68 0.67 7.83
N ILE A 104 0.68 0.95 6.55
CA ILE A 104 0.28 0.00 5.51
C ILE A 104 1.50 -0.43 4.71
N VAL A 105 1.77 -1.73 4.71
CA VAL A 105 2.87 -2.35 3.97
C VAL A 105 2.33 -3.16 2.82
N VAL A 106 2.81 -2.89 1.62
CA VAL A 106 2.39 -3.57 0.40
C VAL A 106 3.49 -4.50 -0.10
N ILE A 107 3.14 -5.76 -0.34
CA ILE A 107 4.03 -6.75 -0.96
C ILE A 107 3.48 -7.10 -2.35
N ASP A 108 4.27 -6.95 -3.39
CA ASP A 108 3.91 -7.38 -4.74
C ASP A 108 5.14 -7.82 -5.54
N THR A 109 4.91 -8.66 -6.54
CA THR A 109 5.93 -9.08 -7.53
C THR A 109 5.96 -8.16 -8.75
N ASN A 110 4.98 -7.27 -8.91
CA ASN A 110 4.89 -6.32 -9.99
C ASN A 110 5.43 -4.94 -9.57
N ARG A 111 6.52 -4.50 -10.21
CA ARG A 111 7.16 -3.21 -9.92
C ARG A 111 6.26 -2.01 -10.27
N ALA A 112 5.43 -2.11 -11.30
CA ALA A 112 4.52 -1.04 -11.67
C ALA A 112 3.43 -0.84 -10.60
N SER A 113 2.87 -1.92 -10.07
CA SER A 113 1.93 -1.87 -8.94
C SER A 113 2.57 -1.24 -7.70
N LEU A 114 3.82 -1.60 -7.38
CA LEU A 114 4.53 -1.01 -6.24
C LEU A 114 4.84 0.47 -6.45
N ALA A 115 5.22 0.90 -7.65
CA ALA A 115 5.42 2.32 -7.95
C ALA A 115 4.13 3.12 -7.74
N HIS A 116 2.98 2.57 -8.14
CA HIS A 116 1.68 3.19 -7.87
C HIS A 116 1.39 3.28 -6.36
N ALA A 117 1.68 2.23 -5.58
CA ALA A 117 1.54 2.25 -4.13
C ALA A 117 2.46 3.29 -3.46
N GLU A 118 3.71 3.44 -3.95
CA GLU A 118 4.66 4.46 -3.47
C GLU A 118 4.14 5.89 -3.67
N HIS A 119 3.45 6.17 -4.77
CA HIS A 119 2.82 7.48 -5.01
C HIS A 119 1.75 7.83 -3.98
N HIS A 120 1.09 6.85 -3.39
CA HIS A 120 0.14 7.03 -2.29
C HIS A 120 0.81 7.05 -0.90
N GLY A 121 2.14 7.13 -0.84
CA GLY A 121 2.91 7.19 0.42
C GLY A 121 2.94 5.87 1.20
N LEU A 122 2.60 4.75 0.54
CA LEU A 122 2.61 3.43 1.15
C LEU A 122 4.03 2.86 1.19
N VAL A 123 4.26 1.98 2.13
CA VAL A 123 5.52 1.25 2.21
C VAL A 123 5.47 0.02 1.33
N THR A 124 6.44 -0.12 0.43
CA THR A 124 6.44 -1.16 -0.58
C THR A 124 7.60 -2.14 -0.42
N ILE A 125 7.32 -3.42 -0.66
CA ILE A 125 8.29 -4.50 -0.63
C ILE A 125 8.13 -5.34 -1.91
N PHE A 126 9.18 -5.38 -2.71
CA PHE A 126 9.21 -6.21 -3.91
C PHE A 126 9.51 -7.66 -3.55
N GLY A 127 8.60 -8.56 -3.86
CA GLY A 127 8.78 -9.99 -3.67
C GLY A 127 7.48 -10.77 -3.61
N SER A 128 7.59 -12.09 -3.49
CA SER A 128 6.41 -12.97 -3.36
C SER A 128 6.02 -13.12 -1.89
N GLY A 129 4.73 -12.95 -1.59
CA GLY A 129 4.16 -13.20 -0.27
C GLY A 129 4.15 -14.67 0.18
N THR A 130 4.59 -15.59 -0.69
CA THR A 130 4.81 -17.01 -0.32
C THR A 130 6.19 -17.26 0.30
N LYS A 131 7.08 -16.26 0.27
CA LYS A 131 8.46 -16.40 0.76
C LYS A 131 8.59 -15.82 2.16
N GLN A 132 9.08 -16.62 3.09
CA GLN A 132 9.24 -16.21 4.50
C GLN A 132 10.21 -15.03 4.68
N ASP A 133 11.27 -14.93 3.88
CA ASP A 133 12.21 -13.82 3.93
C ASP A 133 11.54 -12.48 3.57
N VAL A 134 10.67 -12.47 2.54
CA VAL A 134 9.88 -11.30 2.15
C VAL A 134 8.88 -10.93 3.25
N LEU A 135 8.17 -11.90 3.80
CA LEU A 135 7.21 -11.69 4.91
C LEU A 135 7.91 -11.15 6.17
N LYS A 136 9.11 -11.65 6.49
CA LYS A 136 9.92 -11.13 7.59
C LYS A 136 10.40 -9.70 7.33
N ILE A 137 10.74 -9.35 6.09
CA ILE A 137 11.06 -7.95 5.72
C ILE A 137 9.85 -7.05 5.96
N ALA A 138 8.65 -7.52 5.65
CA ALA A 138 7.41 -6.81 5.90
C ALA A 138 7.00 -6.71 7.38
N GLY A 139 7.71 -7.37 8.28
CA GLY A 139 7.40 -7.37 9.71
C GLY A 139 6.10 -8.09 10.06
N VAL A 140 5.70 -9.10 9.27
CA VAL A 140 4.45 -9.85 9.45
C VAL A 140 4.29 -10.38 10.87
N GLU A 141 5.38 -10.72 11.55
CA GLU A 141 5.39 -11.19 12.95
C GLU A 141 4.78 -10.19 13.95
N HIS A 142 4.77 -8.90 13.59
CA HIS A 142 4.27 -7.79 14.41
C HIS A 142 3.04 -7.10 13.82
N ALA A 143 2.53 -7.60 12.70
CA ALA A 143 1.34 -7.08 12.06
C ALA A 143 0.08 -7.43 12.86
N SER A 144 -0.86 -6.49 12.94
CA SER A 144 -2.19 -6.73 13.50
C SER A 144 -3.12 -7.39 12.50
N SER A 145 -3.01 -7.00 11.24
CA SER A 145 -3.89 -7.44 10.16
C SER A 145 -3.10 -7.73 8.89
N ILE A 146 -3.52 -8.75 8.15
CA ILE A 146 -2.92 -9.14 6.89
C ILE A 146 -4.02 -9.39 5.86
N VAL A 147 -3.94 -8.69 4.74
CA VAL A 147 -4.86 -8.82 3.61
C VAL A 147 -4.17 -9.57 2.50
N VAL A 148 -4.72 -10.73 2.11
CA VAL A 148 -4.13 -11.63 1.12
C VAL A 148 -4.97 -11.59 -0.16
N THR A 149 -4.47 -10.92 -1.19
CA THR A 149 -5.19 -10.66 -2.45
C THR A 149 -4.37 -10.96 -3.72
N PRO A 150 -3.69 -12.09 -3.81
CA PRO A 150 -2.95 -12.45 -5.01
C PRO A 150 -3.91 -12.72 -6.19
N SER A 151 -3.32 -12.98 -7.37
CA SER A 151 -4.07 -13.24 -8.60
C SER A 151 -4.70 -14.63 -8.65
N THR A 152 -4.16 -15.61 -7.92
CA THR A 152 -4.58 -17.02 -7.95
C THR A 152 -4.83 -17.60 -6.57
N ASP A 153 -5.75 -18.56 -6.47
CA ASP A 153 -6.17 -19.14 -5.19
C ASP A 153 -5.10 -20.03 -4.56
N ASP A 154 -4.31 -20.74 -5.37
CA ASP A 154 -3.15 -21.53 -4.91
C ASP A 154 -2.10 -20.64 -4.21
N THR A 155 -1.80 -19.49 -4.81
CA THR A 155 -0.91 -18.50 -4.18
C THR A 155 -1.52 -17.94 -2.90
N ALA A 156 -2.83 -17.70 -2.85
CA ALA A 156 -3.51 -17.22 -1.65
C ALA A 156 -3.40 -18.24 -0.50
N VAL A 157 -3.60 -19.53 -0.78
CA VAL A 157 -3.44 -20.61 0.21
C VAL A 157 -2.00 -20.65 0.76
N LEU A 158 -0.99 -20.60 -0.11
CA LEU A 158 0.41 -20.60 0.31
C LEU A 158 0.77 -19.36 1.12
N CYS A 159 0.27 -18.19 0.75
CA CYS A 159 0.45 -16.96 1.52
C CYS A 159 -0.19 -17.08 2.91
N CYS A 160 -1.43 -17.56 3.02
CA CYS A 160 -2.11 -17.74 4.30
C CYS A 160 -1.36 -18.69 5.22
N LEU A 161 -0.87 -19.83 4.72
CA LEU A 161 -0.07 -20.78 5.49
C LEU A 161 1.21 -20.13 6.02
N SER A 162 1.99 -19.48 5.13
CA SER A 162 3.25 -18.85 5.51
C SER A 162 3.06 -17.69 6.49
N VAL A 163 1.98 -16.92 6.32
CA VAL A 163 1.61 -15.82 7.22
C VAL A 163 1.19 -16.35 8.58
N ARG A 164 0.33 -17.37 8.64
CA ARG A 164 -0.16 -17.93 9.90
C ARG A 164 0.95 -18.56 10.72
N GLU A 165 1.96 -19.17 10.04
CA GLU A 165 3.15 -19.69 10.70
C GLU A 165 3.96 -18.58 11.39
N LEU A 166 4.16 -17.44 10.72
CA LEU A 166 4.93 -16.32 11.24
C LEU A 166 4.16 -15.42 12.21
N ALA A 167 2.85 -15.28 12.01
CA ALA A 167 1.95 -14.42 12.80
C ALA A 167 0.73 -15.19 13.30
N PRO A 168 0.86 -16.03 14.33
CA PRO A 168 -0.23 -16.90 14.80
C PRO A 168 -1.49 -16.14 15.28
N LYS A 169 -1.34 -14.88 15.70
CA LYS A 169 -2.41 -14.07 16.28
C LYS A 169 -2.94 -12.97 15.36
N ALA A 170 -2.29 -12.73 14.22
CA ALA A 170 -2.71 -11.68 13.30
C ALA A 170 -4.06 -12.04 12.65
N LYS A 171 -4.88 -11.03 12.39
CA LYS A 171 -6.13 -11.19 11.64
C LYS A 171 -5.82 -11.32 10.15
N ILE A 172 -6.13 -12.47 9.56
CA ILE A 172 -5.88 -12.75 8.14
C ILE A 172 -7.19 -12.68 7.38
N VAL A 173 -7.29 -11.74 6.44
CA VAL A 173 -8.39 -11.61 5.49
C VAL A 173 -7.89 -11.99 4.11
N ALA A 174 -8.49 -13.00 3.49
CA ALA A 174 -8.06 -13.47 2.18
C ALA A 174 -9.15 -13.34 1.12
N SER A 175 -8.77 -13.00 -0.10
CA SER A 175 -9.68 -13.07 -1.24
C SER A 175 -9.52 -14.40 -1.96
N VAL A 176 -10.65 -14.98 -2.38
CA VAL A 176 -10.73 -16.18 -3.22
C VAL A 176 -11.48 -15.85 -4.50
N ARG A 177 -11.09 -16.45 -5.60
CA ARG A 177 -11.80 -16.34 -6.88
C ARG A 177 -12.93 -17.36 -6.97
N GLU A 178 -12.61 -18.63 -6.73
CA GLU A 178 -13.53 -19.75 -6.81
C GLU A 178 -14.11 -20.06 -5.43
N SER A 179 -15.44 -20.03 -5.31
CA SER A 179 -16.14 -20.24 -4.02
C SER A 179 -15.84 -21.63 -3.41
N GLU A 180 -15.55 -22.61 -4.24
CA GLU A 180 -15.14 -23.95 -3.80
C GLU A 180 -13.84 -23.96 -3.00
N ASN A 181 -12.93 -23.03 -3.25
CA ASN A 181 -11.64 -22.93 -2.56
C ASN A 181 -11.73 -22.20 -1.21
N ARG A 182 -12.89 -21.63 -0.84
CA ARG A 182 -13.09 -20.88 0.42
C ARG A 182 -12.69 -21.69 1.64
N HIS A 183 -13.04 -22.98 1.67
CA HIS A 183 -12.74 -23.86 2.80
C HIS A 183 -11.22 -24.07 2.96
N LEU A 184 -10.48 -24.16 1.83
CA LEU A 184 -9.01 -24.31 1.84
C LEU A 184 -8.32 -23.10 2.45
N LEU A 185 -8.75 -21.89 2.12
CA LEU A 185 -8.20 -20.67 2.72
C LEU A 185 -8.46 -20.59 4.23
N ARG A 186 -9.65 -21.00 4.70
CA ARG A 186 -9.93 -21.09 6.13
C ARG A 186 -9.06 -22.12 6.83
N GLN A 187 -8.89 -23.29 6.24
CA GLN A 187 -7.98 -24.34 6.76
C GLN A 187 -6.52 -23.89 6.75
N SER A 188 -6.14 -23.03 5.81
CA SER A 188 -4.79 -22.43 5.73
C SER A 188 -4.58 -21.29 6.72
N GLY A 189 -5.57 -20.97 7.55
CA GLY A 189 -5.46 -19.98 8.63
C GLY A 189 -6.04 -18.61 8.34
N ALA A 190 -6.83 -18.42 7.26
CA ALA A 190 -7.58 -17.19 7.04
C ALA A 190 -8.77 -17.09 8.03
N ASP A 191 -8.88 -15.98 8.76
CA ASP A 191 -9.99 -15.70 9.66
C ASP A 191 -11.23 -15.28 8.89
N SER A 192 -11.06 -14.58 7.78
CA SER A 192 -12.15 -14.17 6.90
C SER A 192 -11.77 -14.40 5.44
N VAL A 193 -12.75 -14.85 4.65
CA VAL A 193 -12.55 -15.12 3.21
C VAL A 193 -13.64 -14.44 2.40
N VAL A 194 -13.23 -13.57 1.48
CA VAL A 194 -14.10 -12.83 0.56
C VAL A 194 -14.03 -13.44 -0.84
N THR A 195 -15.18 -13.87 -1.39
CA THR A 195 -15.27 -14.42 -2.75
C THR A 195 -15.50 -13.29 -3.74
N SER A 196 -14.44 -12.80 -4.36
CA SER A 196 -14.48 -11.57 -5.17
C SER A 196 -15.28 -11.72 -6.45
N ALA A 197 -15.11 -12.83 -7.19
CA ALA A 197 -15.80 -13.05 -8.46
C ALA A 197 -17.30 -13.26 -8.28
N GLU A 198 -17.71 -14.04 -7.30
CA GLU A 198 -19.13 -14.31 -7.01
C GLU A 198 -19.86 -13.04 -6.55
N THR A 199 -19.22 -12.24 -5.70
CA THR A 199 -19.79 -10.97 -5.23
C THR A 199 -19.98 -10.00 -6.39
N ALA A 200 -18.96 -9.82 -7.23
CA ALA A 200 -19.06 -8.98 -8.41
C ALA A 200 -20.15 -9.48 -9.38
N GLY A 201 -20.22 -10.79 -9.63
CA GLY A 201 -21.26 -11.38 -10.48
C GLY A 201 -22.68 -11.16 -9.97
N ARG A 202 -22.89 -11.23 -8.64
CA ARG A 202 -24.18 -10.92 -8.01
C ARG A 202 -24.56 -9.46 -8.19
N LEU A 203 -23.62 -8.53 -7.99
CA LEU A 203 -23.86 -7.10 -8.21
C LEU A 203 -24.19 -6.79 -9.66
N LEU A 204 -23.49 -7.39 -10.64
CA LEU A 204 -23.80 -7.26 -12.05
C LEU A 204 -25.21 -7.79 -12.38
N GLY A 205 -25.59 -8.96 -11.82
CA GLY A 205 -26.94 -9.48 -11.98
C GLY A 205 -28.01 -8.55 -11.39
N LEU A 206 -27.78 -8.00 -10.20
CA LEU A 206 -28.70 -7.05 -9.57
C LEU A 206 -28.80 -5.75 -10.36
N ALA A 207 -27.70 -5.24 -10.92
CA ALA A 207 -27.68 -4.02 -11.72
C ALA A 207 -28.59 -4.09 -12.96
N THR A 208 -28.82 -5.30 -13.51
CA THR A 208 -29.73 -5.47 -14.67
C THR A 208 -31.21 -5.35 -14.30
N VAL A 209 -31.57 -5.60 -13.04
CA VAL A 209 -32.98 -5.63 -12.58
C VAL A 209 -33.29 -4.42 -11.70
N THR A 210 -32.35 -4.07 -10.82
CA THR A 210 -32.52 -2.99 -9.84
C THR A 210 -31.24 -2.18 -9.71
N PRO A 211 -30.89 -1.33 -10.72
CA PRO A 211 -29.64 -0.56 -10.73
C PRO A 211 -29.46 0.34 -9.50
N THR A 212 -30.53 0.97 -9.02
CA THR A 212 -30.52 1.83 -7.83
C THR A 212 -30.11 1.10 -6.54
N VAL A 213 -30.38 -0.21 -6.45
CA VAL A 213 -29.91 -1.02 -5.32
C VAL A 213 -28.39 -1.18 -5.36
N VAL A 214 -27.83 -1.34 -6.56
CA VAL A 214 -26.37 -1.47 -6.72
C VAL A 214 -25.69 -0.15 -6.43
N GLU A 215 -26.22 0.98 -6.92
CA GLU A 215 -25.73 2.33 -6.58
C GLU A 215 -25.70 2.56 -5.06
N MET A 216 -26.79 2.19 -4.37
CA MET A 216 -26.84 2.29 -2.91
C MET A 216 -25.84 1.35 -2.20
N MET A 217 -25.61 0.13 -2.75
CA MET A 217 -24.61 -0.79 -2.19
C MET A 217 -23.19 -0.27 -2.41
N GLU A 218 -22.89 0.31 -3.57
CA GLU A 218 -21.60 0.93 -3.86
C GLU A 218 -21.34 2.13 -2.94
N ASP A 219 -22.36 2.97 -2.72
CA ASP A 219 -22.32 4.08 -1.77
C ASP A 219 -21.99 3.58 -0.36
N LEU A 220 -22.72 2.57 0.15
CA LEU A 220 -22.48 1.98 1.46
C LEU A 220 -21.09 1.35 1.65
N LEU A 221 -20.43 0.96 0.55
CA LEU A 221 -19.09 0.38 0.55
C LEU A 221 -18.00 1.42 0.27
N SER A 222 -18.38 2.62 -0.19
CA SER A 222 -17.46 3.72 -0.50
C SER A 222 -17.30 4.58 0.74
N PRO A 223 -16.13 4.56 1.39
CA PRO A 223 -15.89 5.45 2.52
C PRO A 223 -15.74 6.89 2.01
N ASN A 224 -16.25 7.86 2.77
CA ASN A 224 -16.15 9.30 2.54
C ASN A 224 -17.09 9.91 1.47
N GLU A 225 -18.05 9.16 0.94
CA GLU A 225 -19.08 9.70 0.06
C GLU A 225 -20.45 9.14 0.48
N GLY A 226 -21.37 9.99 0.95
CA GLY A 226 -22.73 9.63 1.24
C GLY A 226 -22.95 8.78 2.52
N PHE A 227 -23.53 7.60 2.36
CA PHE A 227 -23.77 6.66 3.46
C PHE A 227 -22.66 5.62 3.52
N SER A 228 -22.18 5.36 4.75
CA SER A 228 -21.22 4.27 4.99
C SER A 228 -21.71 3.36 6.11
N VAL A 229 -21.31 2.09 6.08
CA VAL A 229 -21.58 1.16 7.18
C VAL A 229 -20.45 1.24 8.17
N ALA A 230 -20.80 1.59 9.42
CA ALA A 230 -19.83 1.72 10.51
C ALA A 230 -20.20 0.85 11.71
N GLU A 231 -19.23 0.61 12.59
CA GLU A 231 -19.40 -0.14 13.82
C GLU A 231 -19.01 0.72 15.02
N ARG A 232 -19.90 0.80 16.03
CA ARG A 232 -19.62 1.49 17.29
C ARG A 232 -20.07 0.69 18.51
N ALA A 233 -19.44 0.92 19.64
CA ALA A 233 -19.92 0.37 20.92
C ALA A 233 -21.28 0.96 21.30
N VAL A 234 -22.11 0.18 21.98
CA VAL A 234 -23.34 0.65 22.61
C VAL A 234 -22.97 1.63 23.72
N ARG A 235 -23.65 2.78 23.75
CA ARG A 235 -23.50 3.79 24.81
C ARG A 235 -24.25 3.36 26.07
N GLU A 236 -23.80 3.81 27.25
CA GLU A 236 -24.44 3.41 28.54
C GLU A 236 -25.93 3.69 28.57
N PHE A 237 -26.37 4.83 28.04
CA PHE A 237 -27.79 5.22 28.03
C PHE A 237 -28.66 4.44 27.02
N GLU A 238 -28.03 3.71 26.09
CA GLU A 238 -28.71 2.87 25.08
C GLU A 238 -28.92 1.44 25.59
N VAL A 239 -28.28 1.05 26.69
CA VAL A 239 -28.41 -0.29 27.26
C VAL A 239 -29.85 -0.54 27.69
N GLY A 240 -30.42 -1.67 27.31
CA GLY A 240 -31.82 -2.03 27.53
C GLY A 240 -32.79 -1.49 26.46
N SER A 241 -32.37 -0.55 25.63
CA SER A 241 -33.21 -0.02 24.57
C SER A 241 -33.27 -0.99 23.37
N ASN A 242 -34.34 -0.85 22.58
CA ASN A 242 -34.44 -1.58 21.31
C ASN A 242 -33.65 -0.84 20.22
N PRO A 243 -32.72 -1.49 19.50
CA PRO A 243 -31.90 -0.85 18.47
C PRO A 243 -32.72 -0.22 17.35
N ARG A 244 -33.96 -0.65 17.10
CA ARG A 244 -34.87 -0.06 16.11
C ARG A 244 -35.38 1.34 16.50
N HIS A 245 -35.27 1.72 17.74
CA HIS A 245 -35.75 3.01 18.24
C HIS A 245 -34.64 4.00 18.51
N LEU A 246 -33.40 3.65 18.12
CA LEU A 246 -32.27 4.58 18.17
C LEU A 246 -32.37 5.61 17.05
N ALA A 247 -31.67 6.72 17.21
CA ALA A 247 -31.56 7.74 16.16
C ALA A 247 -30.76 7.24 14.94
N ASP A 248 -29.82 6.33 15.18
CA ASP A 248 -29.03 5.71 14.13
C ASP A 248 -29.85 4.64 13.40
N ILE A 249 -29.64 4.48 12.10
CA ILE A 249 -30.20 3.36 11.33
C ILE A 249 -29.36 2.11 11.61
N VAL A 250 -29.76 1.34 12.60
CA VAL A 250 -29.06 0.12 13.01
C VAL A 250 -29.46 -1.05 12.14
N LEU A 251 -28.47 -1.74 11.57
CA LEU A 251 -28.63 -2.93 10.72
C LEU A 251 -28.56 -4.22 11.53
N ALA A 252 -27.62 -4.28 12.49
CA ALA A 252 -27.37 -5.46 13.31
C ALA A 252 -26.69 -5.10 14.63
N VAL A 253 -26.73 -6.04 15.59
CA VAL A 253 -26.04 -5.99 16.87
C VAL A 253 -24.98 -7.09 16.88
N LEU A 254 -23.73 -6.74 17.16
CA LEU A 254 -22.64 -7.68 17.36
C LEU A 254 -22.51 -7.97 18.86
N ARG A 255 -22.79 -9.21 19.27
CA ARG A 255 -22.72 -9.70 20.65
C ARG A 255 -21.84 -10.93 20.73
N ASN A 256 -20.80 -10.92 21.55
CA ASN A 256 -19.85 -12.04 21.68
C ASN A 256 -19.27 -12.49 20.33
N ASN A 257 -19.04 -11.55 19.42
CA ASN A 257 -18.56 -11.80 18.04
C ASN A 257 -19.57 -12.52 17.12
N GLU A 258 -20.85 -12.62 17.53
CA GLU A 258 -21.94 -13.12 16.68
C GLU A 258 -22.84 -11.96 16.22
N LEU A 259 -23.17 -11.97 14.93
CA LEU A 259 -24.00 -10.95 14.29
C LEU A 259 -25.49 -11.30 14.47
N HIS A 260 -26.21 -10.48 15.19
CA HIS A 260 -27.68 -10.58 15.37
C HIS A 260 -28.35 -9.49 14.55
N ARG A 261 -29.16 -9.87 13.58
CA ARG A 261 -29.92 -8.90 12.78
C ARG A 261 -30.93 -8.17 13.66
N VAL A 262 -31.16 -6.90 13.40
CA VAL A 262 -32.05 -6.04 14.22
C VAL A 262 -33.50 -6.51 14.27
N ASP A 263 -33.91 -7.38 13.32
CA ASP A 263 -35.25 -7.97 13.25
C ASP A 263 -35.43 -9.27 14.08
N THR A 264 -34.36 -9.76 14.71
CA THR A 264 -34.41 -10.96 15.54
C THR A 264 -34.74 -10.65 17.01
N ALA A 265 -35.34 -11.60 17.70
CA ALA A 265 -35.69 -11.46 19.14
C ALA A 265 -34.43 -11.24 20.01
N ASP A 266 -33.29 -11.84 19.64
CA ASP A 266 -32.04 -11.74 20.36
C ASP A 266 -31.44 -10.33 20.36
N ALA A 267 -31.79 -9.51 19.37
CA ALA A 267 -31.39 -8.12 19.27
C ALA A 267 -32.38 -7.13 19.85
N SER A 268 -33.52 -7.59 20.46
CA SER A 268 -34.60 -6.73 20.94
C SER A 268 -34.21 -5.78 22.07
N ALA A 269 -33.17 -6.12 22.85
CA ALA A 269 -32.66 -5.27 23.92
C ALA A 269 -31.12 -5.29 23.89
N LEU A 270 -30.52 -4.10 23.88
CA LEU A 270 -29.07 -3.91 23.88
C LEU A 270 -28.47 -4.26 25.25
N LYS A 271 -27.30 -4.90 25.25
CA LYS A 271 -26.59 -5.30 26.48
C LYS A 271 -25.26 -4.55 26.57
N PRO A 272 -24.71 -4.42 27.80
CA PRO A 272 -23.34 -3.91 27.95
C PRO A 272 -22.34 -4.76 27.17
N GLY A 273 -21.46 -4.11 26.42
CA GLY A 273 -20.45 -4.78 25.57
C GLY A 273 -20.93 -5.12 24.16
N ASP A 274 -22.20 -4.91 23.81
CA ASP A 274 -22.68 -5.00 22.43
C ASP A 274 -22.06 -3.91 21.57
N ARG A 275 -21.91 -4.20 20.27
CA ARG A 275 -21.53 -3.22 19.24
C ARG A 275 -22.65 -3.13 18.21
N LEU A 276 -22.90 -1.94 17.70
CA LEU A 276 -23.92 -1.69 16.69
C LEU A 276 -23.27 -1.60 15.31
N LEU A 277 -23.80 -2.32 14.35
CA LEU A 277 -23.55 -2.11 12.94
C LEU A 277 -24.64 -1.15 12.43
N TYR A 278 -24.28 0.05 12.00
CA TYR A 278 -25.21 1.11 11.66
C TYR A 278 -24.79 1.87 10.40
N ILE A 279 -25.73 2.59 9.81
CA ILE A 279 -25.44 3.48 8.67
C ILE A 279 -24.98 4.82 9.23
N LYS A 280 -23.74 5.19 8.93
CA LYS A 280 -23.15 6.50 9.22
C LYS A 280 -23.41 7.40 8.02
N HIS A 281 -23.96 8.58 8.26
CA HIS A 281 -24.07 9.64 7.25
C HIS A 281 -22.89 10.60 7.47
N GLU A 282 -22.04 10.73 6.49
CA GLU A 282 -21.07 11.83 6.43
C GLU A 282 -21.77 13.02 5.79
N MET A 283 -22.12 14.01 6.59
CA MET A 283 -22.58 15.30 6.04
C MET A 283 -21.39 15.92 5.31
N GLU A 284 -21.58 16.30 4.04
CA GLU A 284 -20.68 17.25 3.37
C GLU A 284 -20.47 18.43 4.32
N GLN A 285 -19.22 18.75 4.62
CA GLN A 285 -18.92 19.99 5.32
C GLN A 285 -19.56 21.13 4.51
N PRO A 286 -20.32 22.06 5.12
CA PRO A 286 -20.86 23.18 4.38
C PRO A 286 -19.67 23.88 3.70
N ILE A 287 -19.77 24.05 2.40
CA ILE A 287 -18.84 24.90 1.65
C ILE A 287 -18.88 26.25 2.37
N GLU A 288 -17.79 26.64 3.05
CA GLU A 288 -17.62 28.03 3.50
C GLU A 288 -17.73 28.90 2.25
N VAL A 289 -18.89 29.50 2.07
CA VAL A 289 -19.09 30.58 1.10
C VAL A 289 -18.17 31.69 1.59
N MET A 290 -17.01 31.83 0.94
CA MET A 290 -16.22 33.05 1.05
C MET A 290 -17.11 34.17 0.61
N ASP A 291 -17.63 34.93 1.55
CA ASP A 291 -18.26 36.23 1.29
C ASP A 291 -17.14 37.12 0.70
N ASP A 292 -17.19 37.29 -0.62
CA ASP A 292 -16.48 38.35 -1.36
C ASP A 292 -17.16 39.70 -1.04
N ASP A 293 -17.06 40.17 0.18
CA ASP A 293 -17.40 41.54 0.58
C ASP A 293 -16.15 42.25 1.07
N ASP A 294 -15.29 42.66 0.15
CA ASP A 294 -14.34 43.75 0.33
C ASP A 294 -14.00 44.35 -1.05
N GLU A 295 -14.97 45.04 -1.65
CA GLU A 295 -14.73 46.16 -2.57
C GLU A 295 -15.39 47.38 -1.96
N ASP A 296 -14.55 48.24 -1.33
CA ASP A 296 -14.69 49.70 -1.30
C ASP A 296 -13.32 50.34 -1.09
#